data_ef2209b20b7cf23fd19f912f28ac1508
#
_entry.id   ef2209b20b7cf23fd19f912f28ac1508
#
_cell.length_a   1.000
_cell.length_b   1.000
_cell.length_c   1.000
_cell.angle_alpha   90.00
_cell.angle_beta   90.00
_cell.angle_gamma   90.00
#
_symmetry.space_group_name_H-M   'P 1'
#
loop_
_entity.id
_entity.type
_entity.pdbx_description
1 polymer ?
#
loop_
_entity_poly.entity_id
_entity_poly.type
_entity_poly.pdbx_seq_one_letter_code
_entity_poly.pdbx_strand_id
1 'polypeptide(L)'
;MWKLEIPSTAEELAKNHDFEIKGYTFEAQPEQLRNPRIVRVGLVQNRIVLPTNAPIAEQRDALHRRIATIVEAAAISGVNILCLQESWVTPFFFCTRERLPWTEFAESAETGPTTTFIKQVCEKNNMVIISPILERDEAHDDVIWNTAVVVDQHGKVLGKHRKNHIPRVGDFNESTYYAEGNTGHPVFQTSFGKIAVNICYGRHHPLNWLMFGINGAEIVFNPSATVGALSEPLWGIEARNAAIANSYFTCAINRVGTEYFPNKFTSGDGREAHQDFGHFYGSSYVAAPDGSRTPGLSRVRDGLLVAELDLNLCRQMIDSWGFRMTQRLREYADWLSAASDHGVNH
;
A
#
# COMPACT_ATOMS: atom_id res chain seq x y z
N MET A 1 -10.50 -10.04 17.27
CA MET A 1 -9.76 -10.60 16.11
C MET A 1 -9.51 -12.09 16.34
N TRP A 2 -9.81 -12.94 15.36
CA TRP A 2 -9.71 -14.38 15.43
C TRP A 2 -8.96 -14.92 14.20
N LYS A 3 -8.57 -16.19 14.22
CA LYS A 3 -7.99 -16.85 13.05
C LYS A 3 -9.09 -17.14 12.03
N LEU A 4 -8.91 -16.74 10.77
CA LEU A 4 -9.74 -17.14 9.64
C LEU A 4 -9.16 -18.42 9.04
N GLU A 5 -9.99 -19.41 8.80
CA GLU A 5 -9.58 -20.61 8.09
C GLU A 5 -9.38 -20.31 6.60
N ILE A 6 -8.22 -20.68 6.11
CA ILE A 6 -7.86 -20.58 4.70
C ILE A 6 -8.21 -21.90 4.02
N PRO A 7 -8.84 -21.88 2.83
CA PRO A 7 -9.11 -23.10 2.07
C PRO A 7 -7.84 -23.90 1.82
N SER A 8 -7.89 -25.21 2.01
CA SER A 8 -6.74 -26.12 1.84
C SER A 8 -6.09 -26.00 0.46
N THR A 9 -6.89 -25.77 -0.58
CA THR A 9 -6.40 -25.54 -1.95
C THR A 9 -5.56 -24.28 -2.07
N ALA A 10 -5.87 -23.22 -1.33
CA ALA A 10 -5.05 -22.00 -1.28
C ALA A 10 -3.76 -22.24 -0.49
N GLU A 11 -3.82 -23.00 0.61
CA GLU A 11 -2.63 -23.38 1.39
C GLU A 11 -1.68 -24.28 0.58
N GLU A 12 -2.20 -25.24 -0.19
CA GLU A 12 -1.42 -26.08 -1.10
C GLU A 12 -0.75 -25.26 -2.21
N LEU A 13 -1.48 -24.32 -2.81
CA LEU A 13 -0.94 -23.39 -3.81
C LEU A 13 0.21 -22.56 -3.21
N ALA A 14 0.01 -22.03 -2.02
CA ALA A 14 1.03 -21.25 -1.31
C ALA A 14 2.29 -22.09 -1.02
N LYS A 15 2.11 -23.32 -0.56
CA LYS A 15 3.21 -24.26 -0.31
C LYS A 15 3.98 -24.62 -1.58
N ASN A 16 3.27 -24.90 -2.67
CA ASN A 16 3.88 -25.31 -3.94
C ASN A 16 4.64 -24.17 -4.63
N HIS A 17 4.28 -22.92 -4.33
CA HIS A 17 4.88 -21.73 -4.91
C HIS A 17 5.70 -20.87 -3.92
N ASP A 18 6.09 -21.44 -2.78
CA ASP A 18 6.93 -20.82 -1.75
C ASP A 18 6.50 -19.41 -1.35
N PHE A 19 5.28 -19.26 -0.85
CA PHE A 19 4.84 -18.10 -0.10
C PHE A 19 4.00 -18.50 1.12
N GLU A 20 3.98 -17.65 2.15
CA GLU A 20 3.10 -17.88 3.28
C GLU A 20 1.70 -17.34 3.01
N ILE A 21 0.68 -17.97 3.60
CA ILE A 21 -0.68 -17.45 3.63
C ILE A 21 -1.19 -17.46 5.06
N LYS A 22 -1.81 -16.37 5.50
CA LYS A 22 -2.41 -16.24 6.84
C LYS A 22 -3.78 -15.60 6.74
N GLY A 23 -4.72 -16.05 7.57
CA GLY A 23 -6.08 -15.56 7.62
C GLY A 23 -6.47 -15.06 9.01
N TYR A 24 -7.18 -13.92 9.07
CA TYR A 24 -7.73 -13.34 10.30
C TYR A 24 -9.10 -12.72 10.05
N THR A 25 -9.92 -12.61 11.10
CA THR A 25 -11.22 -11.94 11.05
C THR A 25 -11.36 -10.89 12.15
N PHE A 26 -12.02 -9.79 11.81
CA PHE A 26 -12.39 -8.71 12.72
C PHE A 26 -13.90 -8.56 12.71
N GLU A 27 -14.53 -8.86 13.84
CA GLU A 27 -15.97 -8.86 14.01
C GLU A 27 -16.46 -7.58 14.64
N ALA A 28 -17.59 -7.06 14.18
CA ALA A 28 -18.38 -6.04 14.86
C ALA A 28 -19.38 -6.70 15.82
N GLN A 29 -19.91 -5.92 16.76
CA GLN A 29 -21.00 -6.41 17.61
C GLN A 29 -22.27 -6.61 16.76
N PRO A 30 -23.05 -7.68 16.98
CA PRO A 30 -24.32 -7.88 16.31
C PRO A 30 -25.30 -6.71 16.56
N GLU A 31 -25.98 -6.27 15.51
CA GLU A 31 -26.97 -5.21 15.56
C GLU A 31 -28.35 -5.72 15.12
N GLN A 32 -29.41 -5.19 15.70
CA GLN A 32 -30.78 -5.60 15.38
C GLN A 32 -31.27 -5.08 14.02
N LEU A 33 -30.79 -3.89 13.62
CA LEU A 33 -31.29 -3.18 12.44
C LEU A 33 -30.32 -3.19 11.26
N ARG A 34 -29.10 -3.72 11.45
CA ARG A 34 -28.05 -3.69 10.43
C ARG A 34 -27.39 -5.04 10.29
N ASN A 35 -27.38 -5.54 9.08
CA ASN A 35 -26.62 -6.74 8.76
C ASN A 35 -25.11 -6.47 8.81
N PRO A 36 -24.28 -7.46 9.11
CA PRO A 36 -22.82 -7.37 8.95
C PRO A 36 -22.43 -6.91 7.54
N ARG A 37 -21.40 -6.07 7.46
CA ARG A 37 -20.85 -5.57 6.20
C ARG A 37 -19.47 -6.21 5.97
N ILE A 38 -19.49 -7.46 5.59
CA ILE A 38 -18.28 -8.28 5.50
C ILE A 38 -17.53 -8.00 4.20
N VAL A 39 -16.25 -7.69 4.33
CA VAL A 39 -15.30 -7.50 3.22
C VAL A 39 -14.02 -8.25 3.52
N ARG A 40 -13.52 -9.04 2.57
CA ARG A 40 -12.20 -9.66 2.68
C ARG A 40 -11.17 -8.85 1.93
N VAL A 41 -10.12 -8.44 2.62
CA VAL A 41 -8.96 -7.76 2.04
C VAL A 41 -7.78 -8.72 1.94
N GLY A 42 -6.98 -8.55 0.89
CA GLY A 42 -5.73 -9.27 0.66
C GLY A 42 -4.55 -8.31 0.61
N LEU A 43 -3.49 -8.60 1.36
CA LEU A 43 -2.24 -7.85 1.35
C LEU A 43 -1.15 -8.75 0.79
N VAL A 44 -0.48 -8.31 -0.27
CA VAL A 44 0.60 -9.08 -0.90
C VAL A 44 1.93 -8.39 -0.65
N GLN A 45 2.87 -9.13 -0.07
CA GLN A 45 4.28 -8.78 -0.01
C GLN A 45 5.10 -9.78 -0.81
N ASN A 46 6.03 -9.30 -1.64
CA ASN A 46 6.88 -10.16 -2.44
C ASN A 46 8.27 -9.57 -2.67
N ARG A 47 9.22 -10.46 -2.96
CA ARG A 47 10.56 -10.14 -3.49
C ARG A 47 10.49 -9.92 -5.00
N ILE A 48 11.51 -9.27 -5.54
CA ILE A 48 11.76 -9.32 -6.98
C ILE A 48 12.07 -10.77 -7.39
N VAL A 49 11.69 -11.16 -8.62
CA VAL A 49 11.83 -12.53 -9.11
C VAL A 49 13.17 -12.72 -9.85
N LEU A 50 13.57 -11.72 -10.61
CA LEU A 50 14.82 -11.72 -11.38
C LEU A 50 15.80 -10.70 -10.77
N PRO A 51 17.10 -10.87 -10.98
CA PRO A 51 18.09 -9.89 -10.57
C PRO A 51 17.88 -8.55 -11.28
N THR A 52 18.30 -7.47 -10.65
CA THR A 52 18.04 -6.09 -11.11
C THR A 52 18.71 -5.75 -12.45
N ASN A 53 19.74 -6.51 -12.88
CA ASN A 53 20.40 -6.36 -14.17
C ASN A 53 19.78 -7.19 -15.31
N ALA A 54 18.67 -7.88 -15.06
CA ALA A 54 17.90 -8.53 -16.12
C ALA A 54 17.20 -7.49 -17.00
N PRO A 55 16.81 -7.82 -18.25
CA PRO A 55 16.04 -6.92 -19.10
C PRO A 55 14.73 -6.45 -18.44
N ILE A 56 14.38 -5.16 -18.59
CA ILE A 56 13.22 -4.52 -17.94
C ILE A 56 11.92 -5.29 -18.19
N ALA A 57 11.67 -5.67 -19.45
CA ALA A 57 10.46 -6.41 -19.80
C ALA A 57 10.39 -7.79 -19.12
N GLU A 58 11.53 -8.49 -19.02
CA GLU A 58 11.59 -9.79 -18.37
C GLU A 58 11.35 -9.69 -16.86
N GLN A 59 11.91 -8.67 -16.18
CA GLN A 59 11.66 -8.39 -14.77
C GLN A 59 10.18 -8.16 -14.52
N ARG A 60 9.55 -7.27 -15.30
CA ARG A 60 8.11 -6.98 -15.21
C ARG A 60 7.28 -8.24 -15.42
N ASP A 61 7.52 -8.98 -16.49
CA ASP A 61 6.73 -10.15 -16.84
C ASP A 61 6.89 -11.31 -15.82
N ALA A 62 8.08 -11.44 -15.23
CA ALA A 62 8.31 -12.39 -14.14
C ALA A 62 7.51 -12.03 -12.89
N LEU A 63 7.44 -10.74 -12.54
CA LEU A 63 6.61 -10.26 -11.43
C LEU A 63 5.12 -10.40 -11.73
N HIS A 64 4.66 -10.13 -12.95
CA HIS A 64 3.27 -10.39 -13.35
C HIS A 64 2.89 -11.85 -13.12
N ARG A 65 3.72 -12.81 -13.55
CA ARG A 65 3.47 -14.25 -13.32
C ARG A 65 3.47 -14.58 -11.84
N ARG A 66 4.42 -14.04 -11.06
CA ARG A 66 4.49 -14.27 -9.61
C ARG A 66 3.22 -13.79 -8.91
N ILE A 67 2.79 -12.58 -9.22
CA ILE A 67 1.60 -11.98 -8.62
C ILE A 67 0.33 -12.69 -9.06
N ALA A 68 0.21 -13.13 -10.31
CA ALA A 68 -0.94 -13.92 -10.77
C ALA A 68 -1.17 -15.17 -9.90
N THR A 69 -0.09 -15.86 -9.53
CA THR A 69 -0.17 -17.05 -8.64
C THR A 69 -0.66 -16.68 -7.23
N ILE A 70 -0.17 -15.58 -6.65
CA ILE A 70 -0.60 -15.16 -5.30
C ILE A 70 -2.05 -14.66 -5.33
N VAL A 71 -2.45 -13.95 -6.40
CA VAL A 71 -3.85 -13.50 -6.59
C VAL A 71 -4.80 -14.67 -6.77
N GLU A 72 -4.37 -15.78 -7.39
CA GLU A 72 -5.17 -16.99 -7.47
C GLU A 72 -5.48 -17.56 -6.07
N ALA A 73 -4.48 -17.61 -5.18
CA ALA A 73 -4.70 -17.99 -3.78
C ALA A 73 -5.64 -17.02 -3.05
N ALA A 74 -5.54 -15.71 -3.33
CA ALA A 74 -6.44 -14.70 -2.78
C ALA A 74 -7.88 -14.91 -3.27
N ALA A 75 -8.09 -15.21 -4.55
CA ALA A 75 -9.40 -15.48 -5.13
C ALA A 75 -10.04 -16.74 -4.51
N ILE A 76 -9.27 -17.83 -4.38
CA ILE A 76 -9.71 -19.06 -3.69
C ILE A 76 -10.11 -18.75 -2.24
N SER A 77 -9.43 -17.81 -1.58
CA SER A 77 -9.72 -17.36 -0.22
C SER A 77 -10.86 -16.33 -0.13
N GLY A 78 -11.50 -15.98 -1.24
CA GLY A 78 -12.66 -15.08 -1.30
C GLY A 78 -12.31 -13.61 -1.07
N VAL A 79 -11.09 -13.18 -1.39
CA VAL A 79 -10.67 -11.77 -1.28
C VAL A 79 -11.46 -10.90 -2.24
N ASN A 80 -12.00 -9.79 -1.73
CA ASN A 80 -12.75 -8.79 -2.49
C ASN A 80 -11.88 -7.62 -2.96
N ILE A 81 -10.95 -7.17 -2.11
CA ILE A 81 -10.05 -6.05 -2.38
C ILE A 81 -8.62 -6.48 -2.05
N LEU A 82 -7.72 -6.38 -3.00
CA LEU A 82 -6.32 -6.74 -2.83
C LEU A 82 -5.43 -5.53 -3.05
N CYS A 83 -4.39 -5.38 -2.23
CA CYS A 83 -3.38 -4.35 -2.41
C CYS A 83 -2.00 -4.98 -2.54
N LEU A 84 -1.28 -4.55 -3.57
CA LEU A 84 0.13 -4.86 -3.79
C LEU A 84 1.02 -3.83 -3.08
N GLN A 85 2.29 -4.16 -2.85
CA GLN A 85 3.26 -3.26 -2.23
C GLN A 85 3.65 -2.08 -3.15
N GLU A 86 4.28 -1.05 -2.61
CA GLU A 86 4.76 0.12 -3.36
C GLU A 86 5.68 -0.29 -4.51
N SER A 87 5.42 0.24 -5.72
CA SER A 87 6.21 -0.02 -6.94
C SER A 87 6.52 -1.51 -7.15
N TRP A 88 5.52 -2.35 -6.98
CA TRP A 88 5.67 -3.80 -6.90
C TRP A 88 6.27 -4.44 -8.15
N VAL A 89 6.15 -3.79 -9.29
CA VAL A 89 6.55 -4.31 -10.61
C VAL A 89 7.99 -3.96 -10.97
N THR A 90 8.68 -3.20 -10.10
CA THR A 90 10.05 -2.75 -10.31
C THR A 90 10.95 -3.16 -9.15
N PRO A 91 12.29 -3.28 -9.31
CA PRO A 91 13.18 -3.16 -8.19
C PRO A 91 13.10 -1.75 -7.58
N PHE A 92 13.50 -1.60 -6.32
CA PHE A 92 13.48 -0.31 -5.63
C PHE A 92 14.71 0.56 -6.00
N PHE A 93 14.89 0.83 -7.27
CA PHE A 93 16.02 1.57 -7.81
C PHE A 93 16.09 3.05 -7.37
N PHE A 94 15.07 3.54 -6.69
CA PHE A 94 14.99 4.93 -6.20
C PHE A 94 16.11 5.30 -5.22
N CYS A 95 16.93 4.35 -4.81
CA CYS A 95 18.14 4.58 -4.03
C CYS A 95 19.36 4.96 -4.89
N THR A 96 19.37 4.68 -6.20
CA THR A 96 20.57 4.74 -7.06
C THR A 96 20.86 6.11 -7.65
N ARG A 97 19.88 6.97 -7.87
CA ARG A 97 19.93 8.24 -8.65
C ARG A 97 20.21 8.07 -10.15
N GLU A 98 20.37 6.87 -10.65
CA GLU A 98 20.53 6.60 -12.07
C GLU A 98 19.20 6.76 -12.80
N ARG A 99 19.21 7.39 -13.96
CA ARG A 99 17.99 7.56 -14.77
C ARG A 99 17.71 6.31 -15.59
N LEU A 100 18.70 5.86 -16.33
CA LEU A 100 18.61 4.66 -17.17
C LEU A 100 19.34 3.49 -16.51
N PRO A 101 18.81 2.28 -16.63
CA PRO A 101 17.59 1.92 -17.43
C PRO A 101 16.29 2.12 -16.65
N TRP A 102 16.29 2.59 -15.41
CA TRP A 102 15.21 2.50 -14.45
C TRP A 102 13.94 3.25 -14.84
N THR A 103 14.06 4.42 -15.49
CA THR A 103 12.89 5.18 -15.93
C THR A 103 12.10 4.50 -17.06
N GLU A 104 12.66 3.43 -17.67
CA GLU A 104 11.95 2.61 -18.65
C GLU A 104 10.84 1.74 -17.99
N PHE A 105 10.85 1.57 -16.67
CA PHE A 105 9.73 0.96 -15.96
C PHE A 105 8.50 1.85 -15.88
N ALA A 106 8.63 3.15 -16.12
CA ALA A 106 7.51 4.09 -16.04
C ALA A 106 6.51 3.86 -17.17
N GLU A 107 5.24 3.72 -16.81
CA GLU A 107 4.17 3.35 -17.73
C GLU A 107 2.89 4.16 -17.49
N SER A 108 2.01 4.22 -18.49
CA SER A 108 0.70 4.86 -18.36
C SER A 108 -0.13 4.18 -17.26
N ALA A 109 -0.70 4.99 -16.36
CA ALA A 109 -1.61 4.50 -15.33
C ALA A 109 -2.90 3.88 -15.88
N GLU A 110 -3.33 4.26 -17.07
CA GLU A 110 -4.57 3.80 -17.68
C GLU A 110 -4.37 2.64 -18.65
N THR A 111 -3.30 2.66 -19.44
CA THR A 111 -3.09 1.77 -20.61
C THR A 111 -1.76 1.02 -20.58
N GLY A 112 -0.92 1.25 -19.58
CA GLY A 112 0.36 0.59 -19.44
C GLY A 112 0.24 -0.93 -19.31
N PRO A 113 1.33 -1.68 -19.58
CA PRO A 113 1.32 -3.14 -19.56
C PRO A 113 0.90 -3.71 -18.21
N THR A 114 1.32 -3.11 -17.09
CA THR A 114 0.92 -3.56 -15.76
C THR A 114 -0.55 -3.28 -15.48
N THR A 115 -1.05 -2.08 -15.79
CA THR A 115 -2.48 -1.78 -15.62
C THR A 115 -3.34 -2.69 -16.52
N THR A 116 -2.91 -2.98 -17.73
CA THR A 116 -3.61 -3.92 -18.63
C THR A 116 -3.65 -5.33 -18.04
N PHE A 117 -2.54 -5.82 -17.51
CA PHE A 117 -2.47 -7.09 -16.79
C PHE A 117 -3.43 -7.10 -15.58
N ILE A 118 -3.42 -6.06 -14.75
CA ILE A 118 -4.27 -5.96 -13.55
C ILE A 118 -5.76 -5.93 -13.92
N LYS A 119 -6.16 -5.24 -15.00
CA LYS A 119 -7.56 -5.25 -15.50
C LYS A 119 -8.04 -6.68 -15.77
N GLN A 120 -7.25 -7.47 -16.49
CA GLN A 120 -7.56 -8.87 -16.79
C GLN A 120 -7.65 -9.72 -15.52
N VAL A 121 -6.75 -9.50 -14.57
CA VAL A 121 -6.74 -10.20 -13.28
C VAL A 121 -7.96 -9.85 -12.44
N CYS A 122 -8.36 -8.57 -12.41
CA CYS A 122 -9.56 -8.11 -11.72
C CYS A 122 -10.83 -8.78 -12.26
N GLU A 123 -11.01 -8.75 -13.59
CA GLU A 123 -12.17 -9.37 -14.27
C GLU A 123 -12.23 -10.87 -14.00
N LYS A 124 -11.10 -11.57 -14.19
CA LYS A 124 -11.03 -13.03 -14.00
C LYS A 124 -11.41 -13.46 -12.59
N ASN A 125 -11.04 -12.68 -11.58
CA ASN A 125 -11.16 -13.05 -10.17
C ASN A 125 -12.27 -12.30 -9.43
N ASN A 126 -13.05 -11.44 -10.11
CA ASN A 126 -14.08 -10.59 -9.50
C ASN A 126 -13.56 -9.82 -8.28
N MET A 127 -12.41 -9.19 -8.41
CA MET A 127 -11.63 -8.58 -7.33
C MET A 127 -11.23 -7.14 -7.67
N VAL A 128 -11.34 -6.23 -6.71
CA VAL A 128 -10.73 -4.89 -6.78
C VAL A 128 -9.24 -5.01 -6.47
N ILE A 129 -8.38 -4.42 -7.29
CA ILE A 129 -6.92 -4.43 -7.03
C ILE A 129 -6.37 -3.02 -7.00
N ILE A 130 -5.58 -2.74 -5.96
CA ILE A 130 -4.75 -1.55 -5.83
C ILE A 130 -3.35 -1.91 -6.30
N SER A 131 -2.92 -1.26 -7.38
CA SER A 131 -1.64 -1.52 -8.07
C SER A 131 -0.73 -0.29 -8.03
N PRO A 132 0.21 -0.21 -7.08
CA PRO A 132 1.22 0.83 -7.06
C PRO A 132 2.28 0.63 -8.14
N ILE A 133 2.45 1.62 -9.01
CA ILE A 133 3.37 1.61 -10.16
C ILE A 133 4.20 2.88 -10.22
N LEU A 134 5.22 2.88 -11.06
CA LEU A 134 5.85 4.09 -11.56
C LEU A 134 5.05 4.59 -12.76
N GLU A 135 4.31 5.67 -12.58
CA GLU A 135 3.46 6.26 -13.63
C GLU A 135 4.29 7.19 -14.52
N ARG A 136 4.09 7.08 -15.84
CA ARG A 136 4.47 8.11 -16.81
C ARG A 136 3.20 8.81 -17.29
N ASP A 137 3.12 10.11 -17.02
CA ASP A 137 1.97 10.95 -17.37
C ASP A 137 2.21 11.64 -18.71
N GLU A 138 1.84 10.97 -19.80
CA GLU A 138 2.02 11.45 -21.17
C GLU A 138 1.25 12.76 -21.45
N ALA A 139 0.14 12.99 -20.74
CA ALA A 139 -0.66 14.21 -20.88
C ALA A 139 0.03 15.44 -20.26
N HIS A 140 1.05 15.25 -19.41
CA HIS A 140 1.80 16.29 -18.75
C HIS A 140 3.31 16.12 -19.02
N ASP A 141 3.68 16.09 -20.30
CA ASP A 141 5.08 16.09 -20.77
C ASP A 141 5.94 14.94 -20.19
N ASP A 142 5.36 13.75 -20.08
CA ASP A 142 6.05 12.54 -19.59
C ASP A 142 6.59 12.62 -18.15
N VAL A 143 6.02 13.46 -17.32
CA VAL A 143 6.37 13.52 -15.90
C VAL A 143 6.13 12.18 -15.23
N ILE A 144 7.06 11.77 -14.39
CA ILE A 144 7.00 10.50 -13.65
C ILE A 144 6.42 10.73 -12.25
N TRP A 145 5.57 9.79 -11.80
CA TRP A 145 4.95 9.79 -10.49
C TRP A 145 5.00 8.41 -9.83
N ASN A 146 5.05 8.40 -8.51
CA ASN A 146 4.76 7.19 -7.73
C ASN A 146 3.25 7.14 -7.50
N THR A 147 2.58 6.17 -8.11
CA THR A 147 1.12 6.17 -8.27
C THR A 147 0.51 4.83 -7.90
N ALA A 148 -0.54 4.84 -7.10
CA ALA A 148 -1.41 3.68 -6.90
C ALA A 148 -2.64 3.79 -7.81
N VAL A 149 -2.78 2.85 -8.73
CA VAL A 149 -3.94 2.72 -9.61
C VAL A 149 -4.96 1.80 -8.96
N VAL A 150 -6.23 2.21 -8.93
CA VAL A 150 -7.32 1.40 -8.37
C VAL A 150 -8.18 0.88 -9.52
N VAL A 151 -8.24 -0.44 -9.67
CA VAL A 151 -9.00 -1.13 -10.71
C VAL A 151 -10.12 -1.92 -10.06
N ASP A 152 -11.36 -1.77 -10.53
CA ASP A 152 -12.51 -2.48 -9.99
C ASP A 152 -12.60 -3.93 -10.50
N GLN A 153 -13.54 -4.68 -9.95
CA GLN A 153 -13.75 -6.10 -10.29
C GLN A 153 -14.23 -6.34 -11.74
N HIS A 154 -14.51 -5.29 -12.49
CA HIS A 154 -14.89 -5.34 -13.91
C HIS A 154 -13.75 -4.85 -14.83
N GLY A 155 -12.53 -4.71 -14.30
CA GLY A 155 -11.37 -4.23 -15.07
C GLY A 155 -11.40 -2.73 -15.38
N LYS A 156 -12.29 -1.94 -14.75
CA LYS A 156 -12.35 -0.49 -14.93
C LYS A 156 -11.41 0.20 -13.96
N VAL A 157 -10.61 1.12 -14.45
CA VAL A 157 -9.84 2.03 -13.59
C VAL A 157 -10.81 3.00 -12.91
N LEU A 158 -10.93 2.91 -11.59
CA LEU A 158 -11.74 3.82 -10.78
C LEU A 158 -11.05 5.17 -10.60
N GLY A 159 -9.74 5.18 -10.59
CA GLY A 159 -8.90 6.35 -10.43
C GLY A 159 -7.51 5.99 -9.92
N LYS A 160 -6.77 7.02 -9.54
CA LYS A 160 -5.39 6.89 -9.07
C LYS A 160 -5.09 7.87 -7.94
N HIS A 161 -4.09 7.51 -7.13
CA HIS A 161 -3.53 8.39 -6.11
C HIS A 161 -2.01 8.46 -6.26
N ARG A 162 -1.45 9.67 -6.30
CA ARG A 162 -0.02 9.94 -6.37
C ARG A 162 0.54 10.19 -4.97
N LYS A 163 1.70 9.65 -4.66
CA LYS A 163 2.36 9.74 -3.35
C LYS A 163 2.52 11.18 -2.88
N ASN A 164 1.88 11.54 -1.76
CA ASN A 164 1.83 12.92 -1.26
C ASN A 164 3.14 13.39 -0.63
N HIS A 165 3.89 12.47 0.02
CA HIS A 165 5.07 12.79 0.79
C HIS A 165 6.25 11.94 0.35
N ILE A 166 7.36 12.58 0.02
CA ILE A 166 8.57 11.94 -0.49
C ILE A 166 9.66 12.03 0.57
N PRO A 167 10.27 10.91 1.00
CA PRO A 167 11.34 10.91 1.97
C PRO A 167 12.61 11.57 1.43
N ARG A 168 13.34 12.24 2.33
CA ARG A 168 14.63 12.87 2.06
C ARG A 168 15.65 12.48 3.13
N VAL A 169 15.79 11.18 3.39
CA VAL A 169 16.67 10.62 4.42
C VAL A 169 17.41 9.40 3.88
N GLY A 170 18.69 9.30 4.20
CA GLY A 170 19.53 8.18 3.77
C GLY A 170 19.50 7.98 2.25
N ASP A 171 19.37 6.74 1.83
CA ASP A 171 19.33 6.36 0.41
C ASP A 171 17.93 6.47 -0.22
N PHE A 172 16.96 7.11 0.43
CA PHE A 172 15.70 7.48 -0.22
C PHE A 172 15.92 8.66 -1.18
N ASN A 173 16.33 8.34 -2.40
CA ASN A 173 16.62 9.32 -3.46
C ASN A 173 15.44 9.49 -4.44
N GLU A 174 14.24 9.24 -3.98
CA GLU A 174 12.99 9.23 -4.78
C GLU A 174 12.76 10.55 -5.52
N SER A 175 13.11 11.69 -4.91
CA SER A 175 12.98 13.02 -5.53
C SER A 175 13.85 13.22 -6.79
N THR A 176 14.77 12.29 -7.09
CA THR A 176 15.48 12.25 -8.38
C THR A 176 14.54 11.88 -9.53
N TYR A 177 13.47 11.14 -9.23
CA TYR A 177 12.58 10.53 -10.22
C TYR A 177 11.22 11.20 -10.30
N TYR A 178 10.62 11.60 -9.18
CA TYR A 178 9.27 12.16 -9.11
C TYR A 178 9.12 13.19 -7.98
N ALA A 179 8.13 14.05 -8.14
CA ALA A 179 7.72 15.05 -7.17
C ALA A 179 6.57 14.56 -6.27
N GLU A 180 6.23 15.38 -5.28
CA GLU A 180 5.06 15.19 -4.43
C GLU A 180 3.78 15.15 -5.27
N GLY A 181 2.86 14.23 -4.92
CA GLY A 181 1.64 13.99 -5.66
C GLY A 181 0.67 15.17 -5.63
N ASN A 182 -0.12 15.28 -6.68
CA ASN A 182 -1.09 16.37 -6.89
C ASN A 182 -2.55 15.91 -6.93
N THR A 183 -2.84 14.68 -6.46
CA THR A 183 -4.19 14.10 -6.46
C THR A 183 -4.97 14.35 -5.18
N GLY A 184 -4.40 15.04 -4.21
CA GLY A 184 -5.02 15.27 -2.89
C GLY A 184 -5.19 13.96 -2.10
N HIS A 185 -6.39 13.76 -1.54
CA HIS A 185 -6.72 12.59 -0.71
C HIS A 185 -7.99 11.91 -1.22
N PRO A 186 -7.94 11.26 -2.40
CA PRO A 186 -9.12 10.63 -2.98
C PRO A 186 -9.58 9.42 -2.18
N VAL A 187 -10.90 9.23 -2.14
CA VAL A 187 -11.55 8.03 -1.63
C VAL A 187 -12.33 7.40 -2.76
N PHE A 188 -12.08 6.13 -3.02
CA PHE A 188 -12.67 5.39 -4.12
C PHE A 188 -13.86 4.57 -3.61
N GLN A 189 -15.02 4.79 -4.21
CA GLN A 189 -16.19 3.97 -3.94
C GLN A 189 -16.07 2.66 -4.73
N THR A 190 -16.02 1.54 -4.03
CA THR A 190 -16.08 0.19 -4.62
C THR A 190 -17.40 -0.48 -4.27
N SER A 191 -17.66 -1.63 -4.89
CA SER A 191 -18.81 -2.48 -4.51
C SER A 191 -18.70 -3.04 -3.08
N PHE A 192 -17.50 -3.03 -2.51
CA PHE A 192 -17.19 -3.66 -1.22
C PHE A 192 -16.96 -2.66 -0.09
N GLY A 193 -16.88 -1.36 -0.37
CA GLY A 193 -16.65 -0.31 0.61
C GLY A 193 -15.86 0.86 0.04
N LYS A 194 -15.64 1.87 0.87
CA LYS A 194 -14.90 3.09 0.52
C LYS A 194 -13.45 2.92 0.91
N ILE A 195 -12.56 2.97 -0.07
CA ILE A 195 -11.13 2.75 0.13
C ILE A 195 -10.30 3.98 -0.22
N ALA A 196 -9.16 4.11 0.44
CA ALA A 196 -8.15 5.11 0.12
C ALA A 196 -6.75 4.50 0.17
N VAL A 197 -5.78 5.20 -0.39
CA VAL A 197 -4.38 4.75 -0.44
C VAL A 197 -3.48 5.84 0.12
N ASN A 198 -2.70 5.49 1.14
CA ASN A 198 -1.66 6.33 1.72
C ASN A 198 -0.30 5.69 1.43
N ILE A 199 0.39 6.16 0.39
CA ILE A 199 1.60 5.49 -0.08
C ILE A 199 2.77 5.74 0.88
N CYS A 200 3.35 4.66 1.40
CA CYS A 200 4.64 4.54 2.10
C CYS A 200 4.91 5.66 3.12
N TYR A 201 5.81 6.58 2.81
CA TYR A 201 6.27 7.67 3.69
C TYR A 201 5.14 8.58 4.19
N GLY A 202 4.02 8.63 3.47
CA GLY A 202 2.82 9.33 3.92
C GLY A 202 2.29 8.85 5.27
N ARG A 203 2.68 7.63 5.73
CA ARG A 203 2.29 7.10 7.04
C ARG A 203 2.86 7.88 8.22
N HIS A 204 4.00 8.57 8.04
CA HIS A 204 4.64 9.39 9.07
C HIS A 204 3.91 10.72 9.33
N HIS A 205 2.94 11.06 8.49
CA HIS A 205 2.21 12.33 8.53
C HIS A 205 0.78 12.13 9.04
N PRO A 206 0.47 12.43 10.32
CA PRO A 206 -0.86 12.21 10.92
C PRO A 206 -1.98 12.92 10.16
N LEU A 207 -1.76 14.11 9.63
CA LEU A 207 -2.75 14.85 8.86
C LEU A 207 -3.07 14.17 7.53
N ASN A 208 -2.12 13.46 6.92
CA ASN A 208 -2.37 12.69 5.70
C ASN A 208 -3.40 11.58 5.94
N TRP A 209 -3.26 10.85 7.07
CA TRP A 209 -4.26 9.87 7.49
C TRP A 209 -5.62 10.50 7.81
N LEU A 210 -5.62 11.64 8.51
CA LEU A 210 -6.84 12.36 8.88
C LEU A 210 -7.65 12.75 7.64
N MET A 211 -7.02 13.25 6.59
CA MET A 211 -7.70 13.70 5.38
C MET A 211 -8.44 12.58 4.66
N PHE A 212 -7.89 11.37 4.61
CA PHE A 212 -8.62 10.20 4.10
C PHE A 212 -9.85 9.86 4.96
N GLY A 213 -9.73 9.99 6.29
CA GLY A 213 -10.84 9.81 7.22
C GLY A 213 -11.93 10.85 7.04
N ILE A 214 -11.58 12.13 6.90
CA ILE A 214 -12.54 13.23 6.63
C ILE A 214 -13.27 12.99 5.31
N ASN A 215 -12.59 12.51 4.30
CA ASN A 215 -13.17 12.19 2.99
C ASN A 215 -13.98 10.88 2.98
N GLY A 216 -14.08 10.19 4.13
CA GLY A 216 -15.00 9.09 4.35
C GLY A 216 -14.48 7.71 4.01
N ALA A 217 -13.15 7.50 4.01
CA ALA A 217 -12.57 6.18 3.86
C ALA A 217 -13.00 5.24 5.01
N GLU A 218 -13.28 3.99 4.68
CA GLU A 218 -13.55 2.89 5.63
C GLU A 218 -12.35 1.96 5.76
N ILE A 219 -11.52 1.87 4.71
CA ILE A 219 -10.28 1.10 4.69
C ILE A 219 -9.21 1.96 4.02
N VAL A 220 -8.07 2.15 4.67
CA VAL A 220 -6.92 2.85 4.09
C VAL A 220 -5.75 1.89 3.94
N PHE A 221 -5.29 1.70 2.71
CA PHE A 221 -4.14 0.87 2.38
C PHE A 221 -2.87 1.71 2.39
N ASN A 222 -1.80 1.17 2.99
CA ASN A 222 -0.49 1.80 3.03
C ASN A 222 0.56 0.90 2.34
N PRO A 223 0.57 0.86 1.00
CA PRO A 223 1.61 0.15 0.27
C PRO A 223 2.95 0.85 0.47
N SER A 224 3.97 0.07 0.85
CA SER A 224 5.28 0.55 1.26
C SER A 224 6.42 -0.29 0.69
N ALA A 225 7.59 0.34 0.61
CA ALA A 225 8.88 -0.30 0.38
C ALA A 225 9.89 0.34 1.34
N THR A 226 10.00 -0.22 2.55
CA THR A 226 10.78 0.37 3.63
C THR A 226 11.69 -0.66 4.28
N VAL A 227 12.88 -0.20 4.68
CA VAL A 227 13.98 -1.01 5.17
C VAL A 227 14.45 -0.58 6.57
N GLY A 228 15.06 -1.50 7.28
CA GLY A 228 15.99 -1.29 8.38
C GLY A 228 15.45 -0.64 9.62
N ALA A 229 16.40 -0.38 10.52
CA ALA A 229 16.16 0.04 11.91
C ALA A 229 15.49 1.43 12.05
N LEU A 230 15.58 2.29 11.05
CA LEU A 230 14.96 3.63 11.10
C LEU A 230 13.44 3.55 11.09
N SER A 231 12.85 2.68 10.27
CA SER A 231 11.39 2.62 10.08
C SER A 231 10.71 1.46 10.81
N GLU A 232 11.40 0.35 11.06
CA GLU A 232 10.81 -0.87 11.63
C GLU A 232 10.22 -0.65 13.04
N PRO A 233 10.85 0.12 13.96
CA PRO A 233 10.24 0.42 15.27
C PRO A 233 8.91 1.16 15.19
N LEU A 234 8.69 1.94 14.12
CA LEU A 234 7.48 2.74 13.90
C LEU A 234 6.38 1.94 13.18
N TRP A 235 6.77 0.90 12.43
CA TRP A 235 5.90 0.16 11.52
C TRP A 235 4.63 -0.36 12.17
N GLY A 236 4.73 -1.01 13.32
CA GLY A 236 3.59 -1.58 14.04
C GLY A 236 2.72 -0.57 14.79
N ILE A 237 3.08 0.72 14.78
CA ILE A 237 2.46 1.79 15.57
C ILE A 237 1.63 2.73 14.68
N GLU A 238 2.20 3.25 13.61
CA GLU A 238 1.65 4.39 12.87
C GLU A 238 0.29 4.09 12.19
N ALA A 239 0.20 3.01 11.42
CA ALA A 239 -1.05 2.63 10.78
C ALA A 239 -2.10 2.19 11.82
N ARG A 240 -1.68 1.53 12.91
CA ARG A 240 -2.56 1.16 14.02
C ARG A 240 -3.12 2.39 14.73
N ASN A 241 -2.28 3.39 15.01
CA ASN A 241 -2.74 4.65 15.59
C ASN A 241 -3.70 5.38 14.63
N ALA A 242 -3.43 5.38 13.34
CA ALA A 242 -4.31 5.98 12.34
C ALA A 242 -5.69 5.31 12.30
N ALA A 243 -5.75 3.97 12.42
CA ALA A 243 -7.01 3.23 12.48
C ALA A 243 -7.86 3.67 13.68
N ILE A 244 -7.27 3.78 14.87
CA ILE A 244 -7.93 4.23 16.09
C ILE A 244 -8.42 5.67 15.93
N ALA A 245 -7.53 6.58 15.56
CA ALA A 245 -7.81 8.02 15.52
C ALA A 245 -8.89 8.41 14.50
N ASN A 246 -9.01 7.66 13.40
CA ASN A 246 -9.93 7.95 12.31
C ASN A 246 -11.11 6.99 12.21
N SER A 247 -11.20 5.98 13.08
CA SER A 247 -12.29 4.99 13.13
C SER A 247 -12.48 4.25 11.79
N TYR A 248 -11.38 3.84 11.15
CA TYR A 248 -11.37 3.04 9.92
C TYR A 248 -10.38 1.87 10.05
N PHE A 249 -10.41 0.94 9.11
CA PHE A 249 -9.36 -0.10 9.03
C PHE A 249 -8.13 0.43 8.30
N THR A 250 -6.94 -0.05 8.69
CA THR A 250 -5.69 0.20 7.97
C THR A 250 -5.03 -1.10 7.55
N CYS A 251 -4.50 -1.13 6.34
CA CYS A 251 -3.79 -2.26 5.75
C CYS A 251 -2.37 -1.81 5.41
N ALA A 252 -1.39 -2.21 6.21
CA ALA A 252 0.00 -1.87 6.02
C ALA A 252 0.71 -2.99 5.23
N ILE A 253 1.17 -2.70 4.03
CA ILE A 253 1.81 -3.64 3.11
C ILE A 253 3.25 -3.20 2.89
N ASN A 254 4.23 -4.07 3.15
CA ASN A 254 5.63 -3.76 2.89
C ASN A 254 6.27 -4.78 1.95
N ARG A 255 7.22 -4.32 1.17
CA ARG A 255 8.10 -5.17 0.37
C ARG A 255 8.93 -6.09 1.28
N VAL A 256 9.42 -7.21 0.74
CA VAL A 256 10.29 -8.16 1.45
C VAL A 256 11.52 -8.51 0.60
N GLY A 257 12.65 -8.81 1.23
CA GLY A 257 13.87 -9.23 0.58
C GLY A 257 14.95 -8.15 0.48
N THR A 258 16.07 -8.48 -0.14
CA THR A 258 17.19 -7.57 -0.42
C THR A 258 17.46 -7.54 -1.91
N GLU A 259 17.66 -6.36 -2.47
CA GLU A 259 17.86 -6.11 -3.89
C GLU A 259 19.25 -5.53 -4.11
N TYR A 260 20.05 -6.14 -5.02
CA TYR A 260 21.38 -5.69 -5.34
C TYR A 260 21.42 -5.02 -6.71
N PHE A 261 22.03 -3.84 -6.80
CA PHE A 261 22.12 -3.05 -8.02
C PHE A 261 23.48 -3.21 -8.69
N PRO A 262 23.54 -3.11 -10.04
CA PRO A 262 24.78 -3.32 -10.78
C PRO A 262 25.90 -2.35 -10.38
N ASN A 263 25.55 -1.08 -10.16
CA ASN A 263 26.48 -0.03 -9.79
C ASN A 263 26.38 0.32 -8.31
N LYS A 264 27.50 0.65 -7.69
CA LYS A 264 27.52 1.20 -6.33
C LYS A 264 26.94 2.60 -6.30
N PHE A 265 26.21 2.90 -5.23
CA PHE A 265 25.64 4.22 -4.98
C PHE A 265 25.94 4.68 -3.56
N THR A 266 25.78 5.98 -3.32
CA THR A 266 25.90 6.62 -2.00
C THR A 266 25.01 7.83 -1.93
N SER A 267 24.46 8.11 -0.73
CA SER A 267 23.74 9.36 -0.44
C SER A 267 24.62 10.51 0.03
N GLY A 268 25.94 10.29 0.13
CA GLY A 268 26.87 11.30 0.60
C GLY A 268 26.78 11.55 2.11
N ASP A 269 26.28 10.59 2.87
CA ASP A 269 26.10 10.65 4.33
C ASP A 269 27.35 10.17 5.12
N GLY A 270 28.49 10.05 4.44
CA GLY A 270 29.76 9.59 5.02
C GLY A 270 29.93 8.07 5.03
N ARG A 271 28.96 7.31 4.55
CA ARG A 271 29.10 5.86 4.37
C ARG A 271 29.82 5.51 3.08
N GLU A 272 30.47 4.35 3.06
CA GLU A 272 31.03 3.82 1.82
C GLU A 272 29.93 3.53 0.81
N ALA A 273 30.26 3.66 -0.48
CA ALA A 273 29.37 3.30 -1.57
C ALA A 273 29.05 1.79 -1.53
N HIS A 274 27.77 1.47 -1.65
CA HIS A 274 27.20 0.12 -1.52
C HIS A 274 26.27 -0.20 -2.69
N GLN A 275 25.80 -1.48 -2.77
CA GLN A 275 25.02 -1.98 -3.91
C GLN A 275 23.62 -2.44 -3.54
N ASP A 276 23.23 -2.37 -2.26
CA ASP A 276 21.89 -2.68 -1.81
C ASP A 276 21.32 -1.54 -0.95
N PHE A 277 20.00 -1.40 -0.96
CA PHE A 277 19.29 -0.41 -0.15
C PHE A 277 19.12 -0.87 1.31
N GLY A 278 19.35 -2.15 1.58
CA GLY A 278 19.05 -2.83 2.83
C GLY A 278 17.97 -3.91 2.65
N HIS A 279 17.59 -4.51 3.75
CA HIS A 279 16.56 -5.55 3.77
C HIS A 279 15.18 -4.95 3.97
N PHE A 280 14.29 -5.17 3.02
CA PHE A 280 12.85 -4.91 3.16
C PHE A 280 12.26 -5.96 4.09
N TYR A 281 11.72 -5.53 5.23
CA TYR A 281 11.39 -6.44 6.32
C TYR A 281 9.97 -7.01 6.27
N GLY A 282 9.22 -6.85 5.18
CA GLY A 282 7.86 -7.40 5.08
C GLY A 282 6.98 -6.98 6.25
N SER A 283 6.56 -7.95 7.07
CA SER A 283 5.77 -7.73 8.28
C SER A 283 4.43 -7.03 8.03
N SER A 284 3.84 -7.26 6.86
CA SER A 284 2.55 -6.69 6.48
C SER A 284 1.45 -7.09 7.45
N TYR A 285 0.56 -6.15 7.82
CA TYR A 285 -0.50 -6.38 8.81
C TYR A 285 -1.75 -5.55 8.55
N VAL A 286 -2.85 -5.93 9.19
CA VAL A 286 -4.10 -5.17 9.23
C VAL A 286 -4.37 -4.70 10.66
N ALA A 287 -4.82 -3.46 10.82
CA ALA A 287 -5.29 -2.93 12.10
C ALA A 287 -6.73 -2.41 11.99
N ALA A 288 -7.47 -2.60 13.07
CA ALA A 288 -8.87 -2.23 13.19
C ALA A 288 -9.06 -0.96 14.02
N PRO A 289 -10.20 -0.28 13.88
CA PRO A 289 -10.50 0.96 14.60
C PRO A 289 -10.62 0.78 16.13
N ASP A 290 -10.81 -0.45 16.62
CA ASP A 290 -10.77 -0.78 18.05
C ASP A 290 -9.35 -0.94 18.61
N GLY A 291 -8.33 -0.75 17.76
CA GLY A 291 -6.93 -0.89 18.11
C GLY A 291 -6.40 -2.33 18.05
N SER A 292 -7.21 -3.33 17.75
CA SER A 292 -6.72 -4.67 17.48
C SER A 292 -5.95 -4.72 16.15
N ARG A 293 -4.98 -5.65 16.03
CA ARG A 293 -4.23 -5.85 14.79
C ARG A 293 -3.84 -7.31 14.60
N THR A 294 -3.61 -7.71 13.37
CA THR A 294 -3.06 -9.02 13.05
C THR A 294 -1.59 -9.10 13.46
N PRO A 295 -1.05 -10.29 13.72
CA PRO A 295 0.38 -10.52 13.59
C PRO A 295 0.87 -10.12 12.20
N GLY A 296 2.15 -9.74 12.09
CA GLY A 296 2.77 -9.48 10.80
C GLY A 296 2.99 -10.76 10.00
N LEU A 297 3.05 -10.63 8.67
CA LEU A 297 3.62 -11.65 7.81
C LEU A 297 5.13 -11.82 8.09
N SER A 298 5.75 -12.79 7.45
CA SER A 298 7.18 -13.06 7.55
C SER A 298 8.04 -11.84 7.19
N ARG A 299 9.19 -11.72 7.86
CA ARG A 299 10.19 -10.70 7.51
C ARG A 299 11.07 -11.10 6.31
N VAL A 300 10.98 -12.33 5.82
CA VAL A 300 11.91 -12.88 4.83
C VAL A 300 11.24 -13.67 3.71
N ARG A 301 9.92 -13.81 3.73
CA ARG A 301 9.18 -14.60 2.73
C ARG A 301 8.12 -13.77 2.02
N ASP A 302 7.88 -14.12 0.77
CA ASP A 302 6.66 -13.68 0.08
C ASP A 302 5.44 -14.15 0.85
N GLY A 303 4.35 -13.40 0.80
CA GLY A 303 3.17 -13.75 1.56
C GLY A 303 1.89 -13.06 1.12
N LEU A 304 0.80 -13.72 1.46
CA LEU A 304 -0.58 -13.23 1.35
C LEU A 304 -1.21 -13.21 2.75
N LEU A 305 -1.61 -12.03 3.20
CA LEU A 305 -2.44 -11.87 4.38
C LEU A 305 -3.89 -11.67 3.93
N VAL A 306 -4.78 -12.54 4.36
CA VAL A 306 -6.23 -12.42 4.15
C VAL A 306 -6.88 -11.93 5.44
N ALA A 307 -7.62 -10.84 5.40
CA ALA A 307 -8.36 -10.37 6.55
C ALA A 307 -9.83 -10.15 6.20
N GLU A 308 -10.72 -10.76 6.96
CA GLU A 308 -12.16 -10.54 6.89
C GLU A 308 -12.54 -9.43 7.87
N LEU A 309 -13.16 -8.38 7.36
CA LEU A 309 -13.49 -7.17 8.09
C LEU A 309 -15.01 -6.98 8.11
N ASP A 310 -15.59 -6.77 9.29
CA ASP A 310 -16.94 -6.20 9.37
C ASP A 310 -16.86 -4.67 9.45
N LEU A 311 -17.22 -4.00 8.38
CA LEU A 311 -17.17 -2.53 8.30
C LEU A 311 -18.12 -1.80 9.26
N ASN A 312 -19.08 -2.51 9.88
CA ASN A 312 -19.90 -1.95 10.94
C ASN A 312 -19.05 -1.55 12.16
N LEU A 313 -17.89 -2.18 12.36
CA LEU A 313 -16.98 -1.82 13.44
C LEU A 313 -16.51 -0.35 13.34
N CYS A 314 -16.32 0.18 12.12
CA CYS A 314 -15.96 1.60 11.94
C CYS A 314 -16.98 2.53 12.61
N ARG A 315 -18.29 2.32 12.34
CA ARG A 315 -19.36 3.13 12.92
C ARG A 315 -19.50 2.90 14.42
N GLN A 316 -19.42 1.65 14.87
CA GLN A 316 -19.49 1.32 16.29
C GLN A 316 -18.41 2.02 17.11
N MET A 317 -17.21 2.13 16.56
CA MET A 317 -16.12 2.87 17.22
C MET A 317 -16.34 4.39 17.19
N ILE A 318 -16.95 4.93 16.12
CA ILE A 318 -17.37 6.33 16.08
C ILE A 318 -18.40 6.62 17.18
N ASP A 319 -19.40 5.74 17.34
CA ASP A 319 -20.46 5.89 18.35
C ASP A 319 -19.90 5.76 19.78
N SER A 320 -18.94 4.82 19.98
CA SER A 320 -18.37 4.55 21.32
C SER A 320 -17.46 5.67 21.82
N TRP A 321 -16.61 6.25 20.96
CA TRP A 321 -15.64 7.26 21.37
C TRP A 321 -16.05 8.69 21.06
N GLY A 322 -16.88 8.89 20.05
CA GLY A 322 -17.31 10.22 19.61
C GLY A 322 -16.17 11.10 19.09
N PHE A 323 -15.06 10.54 18.62
CA PHE A 323 -13.89 11.31 18.17
C PHE A 323 -14.26 12.34 17.11
N ARG A 324 -15.15 12.00 16.17
CA ARG A 324 -15.59 12.93 15.13
C ARG A 324 -16.38 14.12 15.67
N MET A 325 -17.13 13.95 16.77
CA MET A 325 -17.85 15.05 17.41
C MET A 325 -16.93 15.97 18.21
N THR A 326 -15.80 15.44 18.68
CA THR A 326 -14.83 16.20 19.48
C THR A 326 -13.70 16.81 18.65
N GLN A 327 -13.62 16.49 17.35
CA GLN A 327 -12.68 17.12 16.42
C GLN A 327 -12.98 18.60 16.25
N ARG A 328 -11.96 19.43 16.41
CA ARG A 328 -12.05 20.90 16.27
C ARG A 328 -11.48 21.34 14.91
N LEU A 329 -12.01 20.77 13.83
CA LEU A 329 -11.44 20.90 12.47
C LEU A 329 -11.27 22.35 12.01
N ARG A 330 -12.24 23.24 12.33
CA ARG A 330 -12.14 24.65 11.96
C ARG A 330 -10.99 25.33 12.68
N GLU A 331 -10.88 25.11 13.98
CA GLU A 331 -9.80 25.68 14.80
C GLU A 331 -8.43 25.15 14.36
N TYR A 332 -8.34 23.84 14.04
CA TYR A 332 -7.09 23.28 13.48
C TYR A 332 -6.74 23.90 12.13
N ALA A 333 -7.72 24.12 11.26
CA ALA A 333 -7.49 24.78 9.97
C ALA A 333 -6.96 26.21 10.13
N ASP A 334 -7.54 26.99 11.06
CA ASP A 334 -7.10 28.36 11.36
C ASP A 334 -5.68 28.38 11.89
N TRP A 335 -5.34 27.46 12.81
CA TRP A 335 -3.97 27.36 13.35
C TRP A 335 -2.95 26.86 12.33
N LEU A 336 -3.31 25.90 11.47
CA LEU A 336 -2.44 25.43 10.40
C LEU A 336 -2.19 26.51 9.37
N SER A 337 -3.20 27.32 9.03
CA SER A 337 -3.04 28.48 8.15
C SER A 337 -2.07 29.49 8.76
N ALA A 338 -2.28 29.87 10.02
CA ALA A 338 -1.40 30.79 10.73
C ALA A 338 0.05 30.27 10.81
N ALA A 339 0.23 28.97 11.06
CA ALA A 339 1.56 28.37 11.10
C ALA A 339 2.25 28.35 9.73
N SER A 340 1.50 28.13 8.64
CA SER A 340 2.04 28.16 7.27
C SER A 340 2.47 29.56 6.85
N ASP A 341 1.74 30.61 7.28
CA ASP A 341 2.07 32.00 7.00
C ASP A 341 3.36 32.46 7.73
N HIS A 342 3.59 31.95 8.94
CA HIS A 342 4.82 32.18 9.69
C HIS A 342 6.04 31.45 9.10
N GLY A 343 5.84 30.28 8.47
CA GLY A 343 6.89 29.51 7.81
C GLY A 343 7.46 30.14 6.53
N VAL A 344 6.74 31.07 5.93
CA VAL A 344 7.19 31.79 4.72
C VAL A 344 8.13 32.99 5.06
N ASN A 345 8.23 33.35 6.33
CA ASN A 345 9.04 34.48 6.80
C ASN A 345 10.39 34.09 7.45
N HIS A 346 10.85 32.87 7.22
CA HIS A 346 12.14 32.36 7.72
C HIS A 346 13.12 31.97 6.62
#